data_31d12e0f196e08decefd7adf2f3e94c0
#
_entry.id   31d12e0f196e08decefd7adf2f3e94c0
#
_cell.length_a   1.000
_cell.length_b   1.000
_cell.length_c   1.000
_cell.angle_alpha   90.00
_cell.angle_beta   90.00
_cell.angle_gamma   90.00
#
_symmetry.space_group_name_H-M   'P 1'
#
loop_
_entity.id
_entity.type
_entity.pdbx_description
1 polymer ?
#
loop_
_entity_poly.entity_id
_entity_poly.type
_entity_poly.pdbx_seq_one_letter_code
_entity_poly.pdbx_strand_id
1 'polypeptide(L)'
;ITPLAGAFTFNNLKIYQGKLTSDIYRFSSQVSNQRFAMLNTNVDTSSITINIESNGIVTAWKKAGDLTGIRSTSNVFYLQENDEGLFEVYFGDGIIGAQPLDGDQISISYLVTDTNHANGASIFNMETSVNGNSSVVFTNTISASGGKDIETTDQIKFSASKFYTSQNRLVTVQDYKAKLQELYPGADSIAVWGGEDNEPKQFGKVFVALKPSQYSNNLTTAEKSLLKTSLSNLSVLTVRPEIIDAEILQILISCNFKYDPSKTSQTKTALETLVRASILSYDNNQLSGFDTLFRHSQLSTQIDGTETSLLSNITNIKLRKNYITVVDGTASSISLDFGNSLYNPHSGHNNLGGGVITSSGFFISGDSNNYFFDDDGIGNIRRYYLNGST
;
A
#
# COMPACT_ATOMS: atom_id res chain seq x y z
N ILE A 1 -17.05 -24.16 -1.10
CA ILE A 1 -16.23 -25.24 -1.69
C ILE A 1 -16.93 -25.64 -2.97
N THR A 2 -16.29 -25.44 -4.09
CA THR A 2 -16.83 -25.88 -5.40
C THR A 2 -16.03 -27.07 -5.88
N PRO A 3 -16.58 -28.26 -5.93
CA PRO A 3 -15.89 -29.45 -6.47
C PRO A 3 -15.83 -29.37 -7.99
N LEU A 4 -14.64 -29.42 -8.56
CA LEU A 4 -14.42 -29.58 -9.99
C LEU A 4 -13.56 -30.83 -10.20
N ALA A 5 -14.17 -31.92 -10.73
CA ALA A 5 -13.48 -33.14 -11.18
C ALA A 5 -12.37 -33.67 -10.23
N GLY A 6 -12.65 -33.75 -8.92
CA GLY A 6 -11.70 -34.23 -7.91
C GLY A 6 -10.79 -33.17 -7.31
N ALA A 7 -10.90 -31.89 -7.70
CA ALA A 7 -10.24 -30.77 -7.08
C ALA A 7 -11.20 -29.96 -6.19
N PHE A 8 -10.69 -29.45 -5.07
CA PHE A 8 -11.44 -28.56 -4.17
C PHE A 8 -10.84 -27.15 -4.24
N THR A 9 -11.69 -26.16 -4.45
CA THR A 9 -11.27 -24.75 -4.45
C THR A 9 -11.81 -24.05 -3.21
N PHE A 10 -10.91 -23.42 -2.47
CA PHE A 10 -11.24 -22.57 -1.33
C PHE A 10 -11.05 -21.12 -1.76
N ASN A 11 -12.15 -20.36 -1.82
CA ASN A 11 -12.11 -18.95 -2.18
C ASN A 11 -11.95 -18.09 -0.92
N ASN A 12 -11.26 -16.96 -1.06
CA ASN A 12 -11.08 -15.96 0.00
C ASN A 12 -10.42 -16.49 1.28
N LEU A 13 -9.48 -17.44 1.14
CA LEU A 13 -8.71 -17.93 2.26
C LEU A 13 -7.72 -16.82 2.69
N LYS A 14 -7.79 -16.41 3.96
CA LYS A 14 -6.83 -15.45 4.54
C LYS A 14 -5.58 -16.19 4.96
N ILE A 15 -4.43 -15.72 4.49
CA ILE A 15 -3.10 -16.22 4.86
C ILE A 15 -2.44 -15.11 5.70
N TYR A 16 -1.95 -15.47 6.87
CA TYR A 16 -1.26 -14.57 7.78
C TYR A 16 0.22 -14.92 7.83
N GLN A 17 1.07 -13.90 7.81
CA GLN A 17 2.50 -14.07 8.07
C GLN A 17 2.71 -14.17 9.57
N GLY A 18 3.54 -15.10 10.00
CA GLY A 18 3.95 -15.23 11.38
C GLY A 18 4.04 -16.68 11.85
N LYS A 19 4.62 -16.84 13.02
CA LYS A 19 4.71 -18.13 13.72
C LYS A 19 3.66 -18.18 14.84
N LEU A 20 2.75 -19.14 14.78
CA LEU A 20 1.79 -19.35 15.86
C LEU A 20 2.51 -19.82 17.11
N THR A 21 2.35 -19.08 18.19
CA THR A 21 2.93 -19.36 19.51
C THR A 21 1.81 -19.40 20.54
N SER A 22 1.99 -20.21 21.59
CA SER A 22 1.04 -20.31 22.68
C SER A 22 1.76 -20.31 24.02
N ASP A 23 1.33 -19.45 24.92
CA ASP A 23 1.77 -19.41 26.31
C ASP A 23 0.66 -19.95 27.22
N ILE A 24 1.03 -20.73 28.23
CA ILE A 24 0.08 -21.36 29.16
C ILE A 24 0.35 -20.89 30.57
N TYR A 25 -0.68 -20.37 31.20
CA TYR A 25 -0.65 -19.87 32.59
C TYR A 25 -1.73 -20.53 33.46
N ARG A 26 -1.61 -20.39 34.75
CA ARG A 26 -2.66 -20.73 35.71
C ARG A 26 -3.10 -19.49 36.45
N PHE A 27 -4.40 -19.32 36.53
CA PHE A 27 -5.00 -18.24 37.33
C PHE A 27 -4.91 -18.58 38.83
N SER A 28 -4.58 -17.58 39.66
CA SER A 28 -4.62 -17.70 41.12
C SER A 28 -5.43 -16.58 41.73
N SER A 29 -6.49 -16.90 42.41
CA SER A 29 -7.30 -15.95 43.17
C SER A 29 -6.57 -15.29 44.35
N GLN A 30 -5.41 -15.81 44.72
CA GLN A 30 -4.56 -15.27 45.81
C GLN A 30 -3.73 -14.05 45.32
N VAL A 31 -3.59 -13.88 44.04
CA VAL A 31 -2.81 -12.78 43.44
C VAL A 31 -3.78 -11.72 42.90
N SER A 32 -3.81 -10.57 43.55
CA SER A 32 -4.62 -9.45 43.09
C SER A 32 -4.03 -8.84 41.79
N ASN A 33 -4.90 -8.48 40.88
CA ASN A 33 -4.50 -7.85 39.58
C ASN A 33 -3.46 -8.67 38.78
N GLN A 34 -3.64 -9.99 38.73
CA GLN A 34 -2.74 -10.90 38.04
C GLN A 34 -2.70 -10.55 36.53
N ARG A 35 -1.49 -10.48 35.98
CA ARG A 35 -1.22 -10.16 34.57
C ARG A 35 -0.40 -11.26 33.93
N PHE A 36 -0.65 -11.53 32.67
CA PHE A 36 -0.06 -12.63 31.92
C PHE A 36 0.66 -12.04 30.70
N ALA A 37 1.97 -11.93 30.82
CA ALA A 37 2.80 -11.31 29.76
C ALA A 37 3.06 -12.30 28.63
N MET A 38 2.92 -11.85 27.39
CA MET A 38 3.39 -12.58 26.22
C MET A 38 4.89 -12.34 26.06
N LEU A 39 5.69 -13.42 26.04
CA LEU A 39 7.15 -13.33 26.12
C LEU A 39 7.83 -12.93 24.81
N ASN A 40 7.08 -12.65 23.76
CA ASN A 40 7.58 -12.23 22.45
C ASN A 40 7.30 -10.75 22.21
N THR A 41 8.23 -10.07 21.53
CA THR A 41 8.14 -8.63 21.27
C THR A 41 7.31 -8.26 20.04
N ASN A 42 7.29 -9.12 19.02
CA ASN A 42 6.62 -8.85 17.73
C ASN A 42 5.26 -9.56 17.66
N VAL A 43 4.44 -9.38 18.66
CA VAL A 43 3.11 -9.99 18.76
C VAL A 43 2.12 -9.23 17.87
N ASP A 44 1.44 -9.96 16.99
CA ASP A 44 0.25 -9.43 16.32
C ASP A 44 -0.94 -9.44 17.29
N THR A 45 -1.23 -8.29 17.86
CA THR A 45 -2.31 -8.11 18.85
C THR A 45 -3.70 -8.37 18.28
N SER A 46 -3.88 -8.40 16.96
CA SER A 46 -5.15 -8.74 16.32
C SER A 46 -5.40 -10.25 16.23
N SER A 47 -4.33 -11.04 16.34
CA SER A 47 -4.36 -12.51 16.26
C SER A 47 -4.57 -13.18 17.60
N ILE A 48 -4.56 -12.43 18.72
CA ILE A 48 -4.64 -12.99 20.08
C ILE A 48 -5.97 -13.72 20.27
N THR A 49 -5.85 -14.98 20.64
CA THR A 49 -6.97 -15.82 21.06
C THR A 49 -6.70 -16.37 22.45
N ILE A 50 -7.70 -16.30 23.33
CA ILE A 50 -7.58 -16.78 24.70
C ILE A 50 -8.65 -17.83 24.97
N ASN A 51 -8.19 -18.98 25.40
CA ASN A 51 -9.04 -20.06 25.88
C ASN A 51 -8.74 -20.33 27.35
N ILE A 52 -9.78 -20.41 28.15
CA ILE A 52 -9.67 -20.77 29.57
C ILE A 52 -10.33 -22.11 29.79
N GLU A 53 -9.57 -23.03 30.33
CA GLU A 53 -10.05 -24.35 30.74
C GLU A 53 -10.35 -24.36 32.23
N SER A 54 -11.63 -24.57 32.55
CA SER A 54 -12.14 -24.71 33.92
C SER A 54 -12.85 -26.02 34.02
N ASN A 55 -12.43 -26.91 34.94
CA ASN A 55 -13.02 -28.23 35.16
C ASN A 55 -13.19 -29.08 33.91
N GLY A 56 -12.23 -29.03 32.98
CA GLY A 56 -12.25 -29.76 31.70
C GLY A 56 -13.13 -29.13 30.60
N ILE A 57 -13.72 -27.97 30.86
CA ILE A 57 -14.50 -27.21 29.89
C ILE A 57 -13.67 -26.05 29.39
N VAL A 58 -13.43 -26.01 28.06
CA VAL A 58 -12.68 -24.92 27.42
C VAL A 58 -13.66 -23.86 26.92
N THR A 59 -13.42 -22.62 27.35
CA THR A 59 -14.24 -21.46 26.97
C THR A 59 -13.37 -20.40 26.30
N ALA A 60 -13.78 -19.92 25.12
CA ALA A 60 -13.11 -18.83 24.44
C ALA A 60 -13.48 -17.47 25.03
N TRP A 61 -12.45 -16.65 25.29
CA TRP A 61 -12.60 -15.29 25.79
C TRP A 61 -12.31 -14.28 24.68
N LYS A 62 -13.01 -13.16 24.69
CA LYS A 62 -12.91 -12.14 23.64
C LYS A 62 -12.19 -10.89 24.16
N LYS A 63 -11.47 -10.21 23.31
CA LYS A 63 -10.89 -8.91 23.64
C LYS A 63 -12.01 -7.92 23.97
N ALA A 64 -11.88 -7.24 25.12
CA ALA A 64 -12.81 -6.19 25.52
C ALA A 64 -12.76 -5.05 24.49
N GLY A 65 -13.92 -4.65 24.02
CA GLY A 65 -14.07 -3.47 23.13
C GLY A 65 -14.55 -2.27 23.95
N ASP A 66 -15.82 -1.87 23.74
CA ASP A 66 -16.45 -0.80 24.52
C ASP A 66 -16.89 -1.32 25.91
N LEU A 67 -16.53 -0.58 26.93
CA LEU A 67 -16.87 -0.90 28.34
C LEU A 67 -18.39 -0.87 28.61
N THR A 68 -19.15 -0.13 27.82
CA THR A 68 -20.59 0.07 28.07
C THR A 68 -21.44 -1.19 27.93
N GLY A 69 -20.96 -2.19 27.18
CA GLY A 69 -21.65 -3.47 26.97
C GLY A 69 -21.16 -4.63 27.84
N ILE A 70 -20.14 -4.44 28.70
CA ILE A 70 -19.52 -5.51 29.49
C ILE A 70 -20.28 -5.71 30.80
N ARG A 71 -20.68 -6.96 31.05
CA ARG A 71 -21.34 -7.40 32.29
C ARG A 71 -20.39 -8.22 33.13
N SER A 72 -20.72 -8.40 34.39
CA SER A 72 -19.96 -9.26 35.32
C SER A 72 -19.75 -10.71 34.86
N THR A 73 -20.61 -11.21 33.96
CA THR A 73 -20.53 -12.57 33.39
C THR A 73 -19.93 -12.61 32.00
N SER A 74 -19.48 -11.47 31.45
CA SER A 74 -18.91 -11.41 30.10
C SER A 74 -17.49 -11.99 30.10
N ASN A 75 -17.24 -13.02 29.29
CA ASN A 75 -15.92 -13.64 29.13
C ASN A 75 -15.05 -12.75 28.24
N VAL A 76 -14.44 -11.74 28.85
CA VAL A 76 -13.61 -10.74 28.15
C VAL A 76 -12.24 -10.63 28.81
N PHE A 77 -11.24 -10.34 27.99
CA PHE A 77 -9.90 -10.00 28.45
C PHE A 77 -9.51 -8.59 28.02
N TYR A 78 -8.63 -8.00 28.77
CA TYR A 78 -8.03 -6.70 28.48
C TYR A 78 -6.58 -6.90 28.07
N LEU A 79 -6.10 -6.04 27.19
CA LEU A 79 -4.75 -6.05 26.65
C LEU A 79 -4.09 -4.73 26.99
N GLN A 80 -2.88 -4.79 27.50
CA GLN A 80 -2.05 -3.64 27.84
C GLN A 80 -0.60 -3.94 27.48
N GLU A 81 0.18 -2.93 27.19
CA GLU A 81 1.64 -3.00 27.07
C GLU A 81 2.25 -2.66 28.45
N ASN A 82 3.27 -3.40 28.87
CA ASN A 82 4.01 -3.13 30.10
C ASN A 82 5.23 -2.23 29.86
N ASP A 83 5.92 -1.84 30.93
CA ASP A 83 7.09 -0.96 30.86
C ASP A 83 8.29 -1.58 30.12
N GLU A 84 8.29 -2.89 29.89
CA GLU A 84 9.31 -3.62 29.16
C GLU A 84 8.99 -3.74 27.65
N GLY A 85 7.84 -3.18 27.20
CA GLY A 85 7.37 -3.26 25.82
C GLY A 85 6.75 -4.61 25.44
N LEU A 86 6.40 -5.44 26.44
CA LEU A 86 5.67 -6.69 26.23
C LEU A 86 4.17 -6.49 26.44
N PHE A 87 3.36 -7.17 25.64
CA PHE A 87 1.92 -7.17 25.84
C PHE A 87 1.51 -8.10 26.98
N GLU A 88 0.62 -7.60 27.82
CA GLU A 88 0.05 -8.33 28.95
C GLU A 88 -1.47 -8.45 28.81
N VAL A 89 -1.96 -9.60 29.19
CA VAL A 89 -3.40 -9.88 29.31
C VAL A 89 -3.82 -9.88 30.76
N TYR A 90 -4.96 -9.29 31.04
CA TYR A 90 -5.64 -9.40 32.34
C TYR A 90 -7.14 -9.54 32.17
N PHE A 91 -7.82 -9.97 33.22
CA PHE A 91 -9.24 -10.30 33.21
C PHE A 91 -10.04 -9.36 34.10
N GLY A 92 -11.37 -9.43 33.99
CA GLY A 92 -12.25 -8.70 34.86
C GLY A 92 -12.19 -9.21 36.30
N ASP A 93 -12.78 -8.43 37.21
CA ASP A 93 -12.86 -8.67 38.65
C ASP A 93 -14.22 -9.26 39.10
N GLY A 94 -15.06 -9.65 38.12
CA GLY A 94 -16.43 -10.09 38.39
C GLY A 94 -17.44 -8.95 38.50
N ILE A 95 -17.00 -7.69 38.34
CA ILE A 95 -17.86 -6.50 38.24
C ILE A 95 -17.88 -6.04 36.79
N ILE A 96 -16.70 -5.76 36.20
CA ILE A 96 -16.52 -5.40 34.79
C ILE A 96 -15.79 -6.57 34.11
N GLY A 97 -16.57 -7.51 33.57
CA GLY A 97 -16.08 -8.76 32.99
C GLY A 97 -15.96 -9.89 34.03
N ALA A 98 -16.05 -11.12 33.54
CA ALA A 98 -15.89 -12.30 34.36
C ALA A 98 -14.46 -12.43 34.89
N GLN A 99 -14.31 -13.05 36.03
CA GLN A 99 -13.04 -13.45 36.60
C GLN A 99 -12.85 -14.97 36.43
N PRO A 100 -11.67 -15.44 35.96
CA PRO A 100 -11.36 -16.85 35.96
C PRO A 100 -11.38 -17.45 37.39
N LEU A 101 -11.63 -18.74 37.52
CA LEU A 101 -11.62 -19.43 38.79
C LEU A 101 -10.18 -19.80 39.20
N ASP A 102 -9.98 -19.95 40.51
CA ASP A 102 -8.68 -20.37 41.02
C ASP A 102 -8.26 -21.72 40.43
N GLY A 103 -7.04 -21.79 39.91
CA GLY A 103 -6.50 -22.97 39.26
C GLY A 103 -6.85 -23.13 37.78
N ASP A 104 -7.72 -22.30 37.18
CA ASP A 104 -8.04 -22.33 35.75
C ASP A 104 -6.78 -22.21 34.90
N GLN A 105 -6.74 -23.01 33.84
CA GLN A 105 -5.66 -22.94 32.87
C GLN A 105 -5.99 -21.94 31.79
N ILE A 106 -5.11 -20.95 31.59
CA ILE A 106 -5.22 -19.91 30.59
C ILE A 106 -4.26 -20.22 29.44
N SER A 107 -4.79 -20.40 28.26
CA SER A 107 -4.00 -20.60 27.02
C SER A 107 -4.12 -19.36 26.15
N ILE A 108 -3.01 -18.64 25.97
CA ILE A 108 -2.90 -17.45 25.14
C ILE A 108 -2.18 -17.83 23.86
N SER A 109 -2.87 -17.80 22.72
CA SER A 109 -2.30 -18.11 21.40
C SER A 109 -2.27 -16.85 20.54
N TYR A 110 -1.16 -16.60 19.89
CA TYR A 110 -0.92 -15.41 19.08
C TYR A 110 0.11 -15.66 17.97
N LEU A 111 0.14 -14.80 16.97
CA LEU A 111 1.17 -14.81 15.93
C LEU A 111 2.34 -13.90 16.33
N VAL A 112 3.55 -14.42 16.16
CA VAL A 112 4.79 -13.64 16.21
C VAL A 112 5.18 -13.35 14.77
N THR A 113 5.26 -12.07 14.40
CA THR A 113 5.41 -11.62 13.02
C THR A 113 6.77 -10.99 12.76
N ASP A 114 7.14 -10.86 11.49
CA ASP A 114 8.33 -10.11 11.05
C ASP A 114 7.99 -8.66 10.67
N THR A 115 7.02 -8.07 11.37
CA THR A 115 6.58 -6.68 11.21
C THR A 115 6.17 -6.35 9.77
N ASN A 116 6.88 -5.47 9.05
CA ASN A 116 6.53 -5.00 7.71
C ASN A 116 7.22 -5.79 6.56
N HIS A 117 8.13 -6.72 6.86
CA HIS A 117 8.97 -7.39 5.86
C HIS A 117 8.18 -8.23 4.84
N ALA A 118 7.00 -8.73 5.21
CA ALA A 118 6.14 -9.51 4.33
C ALA A 118 5.24 -8.66 3.41
N ASN A 119 5.18 -7.36 3.62
CA ASN A 119 4.34 -6.49 2.80
C ASN A 119 4.75 -6.55 1.32
N GLY A 120 3.76 -6.64 0.44
CA GLY A 120 3.97 -6.76 -1.01
C GLY A 120 4.19 -8.19 -1.50
N ALA A 121 4.31 -9.19 -0.63
CA ALA A 121 4.43 -10.59 -1.05
C ALA A 121 3.17 -11.02 -1.83
N SER A 122 3.38 -11.54 -3.04
CA SER A 122 2.31 -11.90 -3.97
C SER A 122 2.42 -13.33 -4.49
N ILE A 123 3.53 -14.03 -4.20
CA ILE A 123 3.77 -15.40 -4.63
C ILE A 123 3.96 -16.26 -3.39
N PHE A 124 3.15 -17.31 -3.28
CA PHE A 124 3.22 -18.25 -2.16
C PHE A 124 3.46 -19.66 -2.71
N ASN A 125 4.42 -20.34 -2.11
CA ASN A 125 4.74 -21.71 -2.40
C ASN A 125 4.51 -22.57 -1.15
N MET A 126 4.10 -23.80 -1.35
CA MET A 126 3.92 -24.74 -0.26
C MET A 126 5.26 -25.41 0.09
N GLU A 127 5.71 -25.27 1.34
CA GLU A 127 6.91 -25.94 1.81
C GLU A 127 6.67 -27.39 2.27
N THR A 128 5.51 -27.61 2.89
CA THR A 128 5.15 -28.93 3.41
C THR A 128 3.80 -29.38 2.88
N SER A 129 3.65 -30.67 2.62
CA SER A 129 2.38 -31.22 2.15
C SER A 129 1.26 -31.07 3.21
N VAL A 130 0.08 -30.69 2.77
CA VAL A 130 -1.11 -30.65 3.63
C VAL A 130 -1.77 -32.03 3.59
N ASN A 131 -1.75 -32.74 4.69
CA ASN A 131 -2.31 -34.09 4.83
C ASN A 131 -1.84 -35.07 3.72
N GLY A 132 -0.54 -34.98 3.38
CA GLY A 132 0.09 -35.81 2.35
C GLY A 132 -0.11 -35.32 0.90
N ASN A 133 -0.85 -34.24 0.68
CA ASN A 133 -1.07 -33.67 -0.64
C ASN A 133 -0.11 -32.52 -0.91
N SER A 134 0.70 -32.65 -1.98
CA SER A 134 1.66 -31.62 -2.44
C SER A 134 1.17 -30.84 -3.67
N SER A 135 -0.03 -31.15 -4.19
CA SER A 135 -0.58 -30.53 -5.41
C SER A 135 -1.48 -29.33 -5.11
N VAL A 136 -1.19 -28.57 -4.05
CA VAL A 136 -1.95 -27.36 -3.71
C VAL A 136 -1.41 -26.19 -4.51
N VAL A 137 -2.27 -25.50 -5.24
CA VAL A 137 -1.95 -24.29 -6.01
C VAL A 137 -2.54 -23.08 -5.30
N PHE A 138 -1.71 -22.09 -5.04
CA PHE A 138 -2.15 -20.79 -4.51
C PHE A 138 -2.32 -19.80 -5.66
N THR A 139 -3.53 -19.24 -5.78
CA THR A 139 -3.79 -18.10 -6.67
C THR A 139 -4.02 -16.89 -5.80
N ASN A 140 -3.08 -15.96 -5.81
CA ASN A 140 -3.15 -14.77 -4.98
C ASN A 140 -3.95 -13.68 -5.69
N THR A 141 -4.95 -13.11 -5.02
CA THR A 141 -5.77 -12.00 -5.51
C THR A 141 -5.42 -10.66 -4.87
N ILE A 142 -4.73 -10.69 -3.74
CA ILE A 142 -4.33 -9.50 -2.97
C ILE A 142 -2.91 -9.73 -2.46
N SER A 143 -2.01 -8.76 -2.67
CA SER A 143 -0.68 -8.81 -2.09
C SER A 143 -0.73 -8.69 -0.57
N ALA A 144 0.23 -9.29 0.13
CA ALA A 144 0.33 -9.19 1.58
C ALA A 144 0.48 -7.72 2.00
N SER A 145 -0.30 -7.31 2.99
CA SER A 145 -0.32 -5.94 3.51
C SER A 145 -0.70 -5.93 4.99
N GLY A 146 -0.53 -4.79 5.65
CA GLY A 146 -0.94 -4.60 7.05
C GLY A 146 0.18 -4.82 8.06
N GLY A 147 1.35 -5.30 7.65
CA GLY A 147 2.52 -5.37 8.53
C GLY A 147 3.04 -3.96 8.86
N LYS A 148 3.40 -3.73 10.12
CA LYS A 148 3.92 -2.45 10.62
C LYS A 148 5.09 -2.69 11.56
N ASP A 149 6.03 -1.75 11.56
CA ASP A 149 7.02 -1.65 12.63
C ASP A 149 6.39 -1.02 13.88
N ILE A 150 7.05 -1.17 15.01
CA ILE A 150 6.66 -0.52 16.26
C ILE A 150 6.69 1.00 16.07
N GLU A 151 5.61 1.68 16.48
CA GLU A 151 5.53 3.14 16.38
C GLU A 151 6.59 3.82 17.25
N THR A 152 7.27 4.81 16.70
CA THR A 152 8.19 5.64 17.47
C THR A 152 7.42 6.57 18.42
N THR A 153 8.08 7.03 19.49
CA THR A 153 7.47 7.96 20.47
C THR A 153 6.92 9.23 19.80
N ASP A 154 7.58 9.73 18.75
CA ASP A 154 7.11 10.91 18.03
C ASP A 154 5.88 10.61 17.17
N GLN A 155 5.82 9.44 16.56
CA GLN A 155 4.63 8.96 15.85
C GLN A 155 3.44 8.79 16.82
N ILE A 156 3.67 8.21 17.99
CA ILE A 156 2.63 8.03 19.02
C ILE A 156 2.11 9.39 19.49
N LYS A 157 2.98 10.36 19.79
CA LYS A 157 2.58 11.71 20.18
C LYS A 157 1.72 12.40 19.12
N PHE A 158 2.12 12.26 17.86
CA PHE A 158 1.39 12.83 16.73
C PHE A 158 0.03 12.14 16.53
N SER A 159 -0.01 10.81 16.55
CA SER A 159 -1.22 10.00 16.35
C SER A 159 -2.21 10.15 17.50
N ALA A 160 -1.73 10.14 18.77
CA ALA A 160 -2.59 10.22 19.95
C ALA A 160 -3.40 11.51 20.01
N SER A 161 -2.77 12.65 19.69
CA SER A 161 -3.45 13.95 19.64
C SER A 161 -4.58 13.95 18.59
N LYS A 162 -4.33 13.38 17.41
CA LYS A 162 -5.31 13.30 16.33
C LYS A 162 -6.44 12.31 16.62
N PHE A 163 -6.10 11.15 17.17
CA PHE A 163 -7.09 10.13 17.56
C PHE A 163 -8.07 10.67 18.59
N TYR A 164 -7.58 11.39 19.60
CA TYR A 164 -8.43 12.02 20.61
C TYR A 164 -9.36 13.09 19.99
N THR A 165 -8.85 13.90 19.08
CA THR A 165 -9.61 14.96 18.41
C THR A 165 -10.68 14.40 17.48
N SER A 166 -10.38 13.35 16.71
CA SER A 166 -11.31 12.75 15.75
C SER A 166 -12.38 11.87 16.39
N GLN A 167 -12.18 11.43 17.64
CA GLN A 167 -13.07 10.47 18.33
C GLN A 167 -13.39 9.23 17.47
N ASN A 168 -12.42 8.74 16.73
CA ASN A 168 -12.55 7.64 15.77
C ASN A 168 -13.62 7.87 14.69
N ARG A 169 -13.83 9.12 14.28
CA ARG A 169 -14.71 9.52 13.18
C ARG A 169 -13.90 10.21 12.08
N LEU A 170 -14.32 10.00 10.83
CA LEU A 170 -13.70 10.61 9.66
C LEU A 170 -14.51 11.83 9.24
N VAL A 171 -14.03 13.01 9.58
CA VAL A 171 -14.72 14.30 9.29
C VAL A 171 -13.84 15.19 8.41
N THR A 172 -12.57 15.31 8.72
CA THR A 172 -11.63 16.16 8.00
C THR A 172 -10.74 15.35 7.06
N VAL A 173 -10.15 16.01 6.06
CA VAL A 173 -9.15 15.41 5.16
C VAL A 173 -8.01 14.75 5.94
N GLN A 174 -7.61 15.35 7.06
CA GLN A 174 -6.53 14.84 7.90
C GLN A 174 -6.91 13.54 8.64
N ASP A 175 -8.19 13.42 9.06
CA ASP A 175 -8.67 12.19 9.69
C ASP A 175 -8.62 11.02 8.70
N TYR A 176 -9.09 11.26 7.45
CA TYR A 176 -9.00 10.27 6.38
C TYR A 176 -7.55 9.89 6.09
N LYS A 177 -6.63 10.86 5.95
CA LYS A 177 -5.21 10.58 5.71
C LYS A 177 -4.57 9.77 6.84
N ALA A 178 -4.82 10.15 8.09
CA ALA A 178 -4.29 9.43 9.25
C ALA A 178 -4.80 7.99 9.32
N LYS A 179 -6.11 7.79 9.08
CA LYS A 179 -6.72 6.46 9.09
C LYS A 179 -6.25 5.60 7.91
N LEU A 180 -6.08 6.18 6.74
CA LEU A 180 -5.56 5.48 5.57
C LEU A 180 -4.10 5.05 5.77
N GLN A 181 -3.27 5.89 6.40
CA GLN A 181 -1.90 5.52 6.76
C GLN A 181 -1.86 4.36 7.76
N GLU A 182 -2.85 4.28 8.66
CA GLU A 182 -3.02 3.15 9.58
C GLU A 182 -3.46 1.88 8.83
N LEU A 183 -4.47 2.00 7.95
CA LEU A 183 -5.04 0.85 7.22
C LEU A 183 -4.12 0.33 6.11
N TYR A 184 -3.34 1.21 5.49
CA TYR A 184 -2.43 0.88 4.40
C TYR A 184 -1.05 1.54 4.61
N PRO A 185 -0.21 0.99 5.50
CA PRO A 185 1.11 1.55 5.84
C PRO A 185 2.07 1.62 4.67
N GLY A 186 1.86 0.79 3.65
CA GLY A 186 2.66 0.76 2.42
C GLY A 186 2.30 1.83 1.39
N ALA A 187 1.60 2.91 1.78
CA ALA A 187 1.35 4.03 0.88
C ALA A 187 2.51 5.04 0.93
N ASP A 188 3.11 5.33 -0.22
CA ASP A 188 4.09 6.41 -0.36
C ASP A 188 3.43 7.78 -0.19
N SER A 189 2.20 7.90 -0.70
CA SER A 189 1.45 9.15 -0.64
C SER A 189 -0.05 8.89 -0.67
N ILE A 190 -0.81 9.78 0.00
CA ILE A 190 -2.26 9.71 0.10
C ILE A 190 -2.84 11.08 -0.22
N ALA A 191 -3.72 11.13 -1.21
CA ALA A 191 -4.54 12.31 -1.51
C ALA A 191 -5.99 12.05 -1.10
N VAL A 192 -6.62 13.06 -0.48
CA VAL A 192 -8.03 13.02 -0.06
C VAL A 192 -8.64 14.38 -0.35
N TRP A 193 -9.80 14.40 -1.00
CA TRP A 193 -10.53 15.64 -1.30
C TRP A 193 -12.04 15.42 -1.32
N GLY A 194 -12.81 16.48 -1.20
CA GLY A 194 -14.25 16.43 -1.30
C GLY A 194 -14.75 16.30 -2.74
N GLY A 195 -15.91 15.70 -2.91
CA GLY A 195 -16.50 15.57 -4.25
C GLY A 195 -16.95 16.90 -4.87
N GLU A 196 -17.02 17.97 -4.09
CA GLU A 196 -17.22 19.34 -4.56
C GLU A 196 -16.07 19.90 -5.39
N ASP A 197 -14.85 19.35 -5.20
CA ASP A 197 -13.65 19.73 -5.96
C ASP A 197 -13.54 19.00 -7.30
N ASN A 198 -14.41 18.02 -7.56
CA ASN A 198 -14.44 17.30 -8.83
C ASN A 198 -15.18 18.07 -9.93
N GLU A 199 -14.80 17.80 -11.19
CA GLU A 199 -15.51 18.27 -12.37
C GLU A 199 -15.98 17.07 -13.19
N PRO A 200 -17.31 16.76 -13.25
CA PRO A 200 -18.44 17.44 -12.59
C PRO A 200 -18.48 17.18 -11.08
N LYS A 201 -19.02 18.15 -10.32
CA LYS A 201 -19.14 18.07 -8.86
C LYS A 201 -19.98 16.89 -8.39
N GLN A 202 -19.50 16.17 -7.38
CA GLN A 202 -20.13 14.99 -6.80
C GLN A 202 -20.30 15.13 -5.28
N PHE A 203 -21.33 15.87 -4.87
CA PHE A 203 -21.60 16.12 -3.45
C PHE A 203 -21.89 14.83 -2.67
N GLY A 204 -21.55 14.81 -1.38
CA GLY A 204 -21.74 13.66 -0.49
C GLY A 204 -20.72 12.54 -0.71
N LYS A 205 -19.65 12.80 -1.45
CA LYS A 205 -18.54 11.87 -1.62
C LYS A 205 -17.23 12.48 -1.14
N VAL A 206 -16.35 11.61 -0.65
CA VAL A 206 -14.94 11.91 -0.42
C VAL A 206 -14.13 10.98 -1.30
N PHE A 207 -13.26 11.55 -2.11
CA PHE A 207 -12.37 10.80 -2.99
C PHE A 207 -11.02 10.59 -2.32
N VAL A 208 -10.50 9.39 -2.50
CA VAL A 208 -9.22 8.96 -1.96
C VAL A 208 -8.40 8.37 -3.09
N ALA A 209 -7.19 8.87 -3.28
CA ALA A 209 -6.18 8.25 -4.13
C ALA A 209 -4.97 7.86 -3.29
N LEU A 210 -4.50 6.63 -3.46
CA LEU A 210 -3.30 6.11 -2.81
C LEU A 210 -2.25 5.76 -3.86
N LYS A 211 -1.01 6.13 -3.58
CA LYS A 211 0.17 5.67 -4.31
C LYS A 211 0.84 4.58 -3.46
N PRO A 212 0.77 3.29 -3.84
CA PRO A 212 1.48 2.25 -3.13
C PRO A 212 2.99 2.43 -3.24
N SER A 213 3.73 2.12 -2.17
CA SER A 213 5.18 1.96 -2.22
C SER A 213 5.49 0.65 -2.94
N GLN A 214 6.49 0.66 -3.80
CA GLN A 214 6.96 -0.49 -4.57
C GLN A 214 6.07 -0.96 -5.74
N TYR A 215 6.39 -0.49 -6.93
CA TYR A 215 6.13 -1.09 -8.25
C TYR A 215 4.68 -1.39 -8.65
N SER A 216 3.69 -1.33 -7.78
CA SER A 216 2.28 -1.42 -8.15
C SER A 216 1.77 -0.02 -8.45
N ASN A 217 1.41 0.22 -9.70
CA ASN A 217 0.89 1.54 -10.09
C ASN A 217 -0.49 1.83 -9.48
N ASN A 218 -1.26 0.80 -9.15
CA ASN A 218 -2.64 0.96 -8.66
C ASN A 218 -3.00 -0.14 -7.65
N LEU A 219 -3.94 0.18 -6.76
CA LEU A 219 -4.57 -0.79 -5.86
C LEU A 219 -5.43 -1.78 -6.65
N THR A 220 -5.46 -3.02 -6.21
CA THR A 220 -6.40 -4.02 -6.74
C THR A 220 -7.85 -3.68 -6.37
N THR A 221 -8.82 -4.18 -7.13
CA THR A 221 -10.24 -4.00 -6.83
C THR A 221 -10.60 -4.49 -5.43
N ALA A 222 -9.98 -5.57 -4.98
CA ALA A 222 -10.21 -6.15 -3.65
C ALA A 222 -9.68 -5.24 -2.53
N GLU A 223 -8.48 -4.69 -2.67
CA GLU A 223 -7.90 -3.72 -1.73
C GLU A 223 -8.75 -2.45 -1.64
N LYS A 224 -9.17 -1.91 -2.77
CA LYS A 224 -10.10 -0.75 -2.81
C LYS A 224 -11.41 -1.04 -2.06
N SER A 225 -11.99 -2.22 -2.27
CA SER A 225 -13.23 -2.62 -1.59
C SER A 225 -13.05 -2.74 -0.08
N LEU A 226 -11.95 -3.32 0.39
CA LEU A 226 -11.63 -3.44 1.82
C LEU A 226 -11.44 -2.07 2.47
N LEU A 227 -10.63 -1.20 1.85
CA LEU A 227 -10.40 0.16 2.34
C LEU A 227 -11.69 0.97 2.36
N LYS A 228 -12.49 0.90 1.28
CA LYS A 228 -13.78 1.57 1.19
C LYS A 228 -14.72 1.13 2.32
N THR A 229 -14.82 -0.16 2.60
CA THR A 229 -15.65 -0.70 3.69
C THR A 229 -15.16 -0.19 5.04
N SER A 230 -13.86 -0.24 5.30
CA SER A 230 -13.27 0.23 6.55
C SER A 230 -13.50 1.73 6.79
N LEU A 231 -13.34 2.55 5.74
CA LEU A 231 -13.59 3.99 5.83
C LEU A 231 -15.08 4.31 6.00
N SER A 232 -15.97 3.59 5.29
CA SER A 232 -17.42 3.82 5.37
C SER A 232 -17.97 3.59 6.77
N ASN A 233 -17.42 2.65 7.54
CA ASN A 233 -17.83 2.38 8.91
C ASN A 233 -17.50 3.53 9.88
N LEU A 234 -16.56 4.39 9.52
CA LEU A 234 -16.07 5.51 10.34
C LEU A 234 -16.51 6.87 9.79
N SER A 235 -17.02 6.90 8.57
CA SER A 235 -17.45 8.12 7.89
C SER A 235 -18.78 8.65 8.45
N VAL A 236 -19.01 9.95 8.32
CA VAL A 236 -20.29 10.57 8.65
C VAL A 236 -21.37 10.01 7.73
N LEU A 237 -22.60 9.85 8.27
CA LEU A 237 -23.73 9.17 7.63
C LEU A 237 -24.01 9.60 6.16
N THR A 238 -23.79 10.86 5.84
CA THR A 238 -24.07 11.43 4.51
C THR A 238 -22.87 11.39 3.55
N VAL A 239 -21.69 10.98 4.04
CA VAL A 239 -20.44 11.01 3.26
C VAL A 239 -20.04 9.57 2.89
N ARG A 240 -19.81 9.36 1.58
CA ARG A 240 -19.39 8.07 1.04
C ARG A 240 -17.97 8.16 0.51
N PRO A 241 -17.01 7.40 1.07
CA PRO A 241 -15.66 7.34 0.52
C PRO A 241 -15.65 6.56 -0.80
N GLU A 242 -14.93 7.09 -1.79
CA GLU A 242 -14.66 6.44 -3.07
C GLU A 242 -13.15 6.38 -3.26
N ILE A 243 -12.63 5.18 -3.53
CA ILE A 243 -11.20 4.98 -3.77
C ILE A 243 -10.97 4.89 -5.27
N ILE A 244 -10.18 5.80 -5.77
CA ILE A 244 -9.86 5.89 -7.19
C ILE A 244 -8.37 5.62 -7.41
N ASP A 245 -8.00 5.30 -8.64
CA ASP A 245 -6.61 5.13 -9.03
C ASP A 245 -5.90 6.48 -9.10
N ALA A 246 -4.66 6.51 -8.64
CA ALA A 246 -3.80 7.66 -8.81
C ALA A 246 -3.41 7.81 -10.30
N GLU A 247 -3.55 9.00 -10.84
CA GLU A 247 -2.98 9.31 -12.15
C GLU A 247 -1.47 9.49 -12.04
N ILE A 248 -0.70 8.58 -12.62
CA ILE A 248 0.75 8.58 -12.54
C ILE A 248 1.33 9.07 -13.86
N LEU A 249 2.06 10.17 -13.78
CA LEU A 249 2.87 10.70 -14.87
C LEU A 249 4.32 10.22 -14.68
N GLN A 250 4.81 9.39 -15.59
CA GLN A 250 6.17 8.89 -15.55
C GLN A 250 7.11 9.83 -16.30
N ILE A 251 8.24 10.15 -15.67
CA ILE A 251 9.28 10.99 -16.27
C ILE A 251 10.41 10.08 -16.76
N LEU A 252 10.60 10.03 -18.06
CA LEU A 252 11.67 9.27 -18.72
C LEU A 252 12.88 10.19 -18.89
N ILE A 253 13.98 9.86 -18.22
CA ILE A 253 15.18 10.68 -18.21
C ILE A 253 16.28 9.97 -19.01
N SER A 254 16.83 10.69 -20.02
CA SER A 254 18.02 10.29 -20.74
C SER A 254 19.12 11.33 -20.47
N CYS A 255 20.14 10.94 -19.71
CA CYS A 255 21.21 11.82 -19.29
C CYS A 255 22.54 11.39 -19.95
N ASN A 256 23.18 12.34 -20.65
CA ASN A 256 24.55 12.22 -21.12
C ASN A 256 25.43 13.21 -20.34
N PHE A 257 26.49 12.75 -19.71
CA PHE A 257 27.39 13.60 -18.95
C PHE A 257 28.83 13.54 -19.45
N LYS A 258 29.57 14.61 -19.27
CA LYS A 258 31.01 14.71 -19.50
C LYS A 258 31.74 14.76 -18.17
N TYR A 259 32.87 14.07 -18.07
CA TYR A 259 33.70 14.07 -16.88
C TYR A 259 35.18 14.19 -17.22
N ASP A 260 35.97 14.64 -16.25
CA ASP A 260 37.44 14.75 -16.34
C ASP A 260 38.09 13.53 -15.69
N PRO A 261 38.71 12.62 -16.49
CA PRO A 261 39.33 11.42 -15.93
C PRO A 261 40.53 11.72 -14.99
N SER A 262 41.10 12.91 -15.08
CA SER A 262 42.22 13.31 -14.22
C SER A 262 41.81 13.67 -12.79
N LYS A 263 40.54 13.95 -12.57
CA LYS A 263 39.98 14.39 -11.29
C LYS A 263 39.24 13.31 -10.53
N THR A 264 39.19 12.08 -11.05
CA THR A 264 38.51 10.97 -10.40
C THR A 264 39.31 9.69 -10.52
N SER A 265 39.20 8.84 -9.50
CA SER A 265 39.65 7.45 -9.56
C SER A 265 38.54 6.47 -9.95
N GLN A 266 37.33 6.98 -10.16
CA GLN A 266 36.15 6.17 -10.49
C GLN A 266 36.17 5.73 -11.96
N THR A 267 35.67 4.54 -12.21
CA THR A 267 35.43 4.07 -13.58
C THR A 267 34.19 4.76 -14.17
N LYS A 268 34.08 4.80 -15.49
CA LYS A 268 32.88 5.32 -16.18
C LYS A 268 31.60 4.66 -15.67
N THR A 269 31.60 3.34 -15.49
CA THR A 269 30.44 2.58 -14.98
C THR A 269 30.08 2.96 -13.54
N ALA A 270 31.10 3.23 -12.70
CA ALA A 270 30.85 3.70 -11.34
C ALA A 270 30.19 5.09 -11.32
N LEU A 271 30.67 6.01 -12.17
CA LEU A 271 30.06 7.34 -12.34
C LEU A 271 28.61 7.25 -12.85
N GLU A 272 28.34 6.37 -13.82
CA GLU A 272 26.97 6.12 -14.32
C GLU A 272 26.06 5.62 -13.19
N THR A 273 26.56 4.75 -12.31
CA THR A 273 25.81 4.26 -11.15
C THR A 273 25.53 5.38 -10.14
N LEU A 274 26.52 6.24 -9.86
CA LEU A 274 26.36 7.38 -8.98
C LEU A 274 25.33 8.39 -9.53
N VAL A 275 25.41 8.73 -10.82
CA VAL A 275 24.45 9.62 -11.46
C VAL A 275 23.04 9.02 -11.44
N ARG A 276 22.91 7.72 -11.70
CA ARG A 276 21.61 7.01 -11.60
C ARG A 276 21.06 7.06 -10.19
N ALA A 277 21.89 6.80 -9.17
CA ALA A 277 21.48 6.88 -7.78
C ALA A 277 21.04 8.30 -7.39
N SER A 278 21.72 9.33 -7.91
CA SER A 278 21.35 10.74 -7.70
C SER A 278 19.98 11.06 -8.31
N ILE A 279 19.70 10.57 -9.52
CA ILE A 279 18.38 10.73 -10.17
C ILE A 279 17.28 10.04 -9.36
N LEU A 280 17.50 8.81 -8.89
CA LEU A 280 16.55 8.09 -8.03
C LEU A 280 16.33 8.79 -6.68
N SER A 281 17.39 9.38 -6.12
CA SER A 281 17.26 10.19 -4.91
C SER A 281 16.40 11.43 -5.13
N TYR A 282 16.50 12.07 -6.29
CA TYR A 282 15.63 13.19 -6.65
C TYR A 282 14.15 12.76 -6.72
N ASP A 283 13.87 11.62 -7.36
CA ASP A 283 12.52 11.05 -7.43
C ASP A 283 11.94 10.82 -6.03
N ASN A 284 12.66 10.08 -5.18
CA ASN A 284 12.21 9.74 -3.84
C ASN A 284 11.99 10.98 -2.95
N ASN A 285 12.82 12.00 -3.07
CA ASN A 285 12.77 13.16 -2.17
C ASN A 285 11.84 14.27 -2.67
N GLN A 286 11.65 14.40 -3.99
CA GLN A 286 10.95 15.54 -4.59
C GLN A 286 9.65 15.16 -5.31
N LEU A 287 9.52 13.90 -5.81
CA LEU A 287 8.43 13.51 -6.69
C LEU A 287 7.56 12.38 -6.12
N SER A 288 7.84 11.87 -4.93
CA SER A 288 7.09 10.76 -4.32
C SER A 288 5.66 11.14 -3.92
N GLY A 289 5.40 12.42 -3.62
CA GLY A 289 4.09 12.93 -3.19
C GLY A 289 3.11 13.20 -4.32
N PHE A 290 1.82 13.42 -3.98
CA PHE A 290 0.85 14.00 -4.89
C PHE A 290 1.12 15.51 -5.09
N ASP A 291 0.75 16.04 -6.25
CA ASP A 291 0.87 17.47 -6.62
C ASP A 291 2.30 18.02 -6.56
N THR A 292 3.29 17.14 -6.75
CA THR A 292 4.69 17.54 -6.77
C THR A 292 5.08 18.12 -8.11
N LEU A 293 5.98 19.11 -8.09
CA LEU A 293 6.43 19.80 -9.28
C LEU A 293 7.83 19.34 -9.70
N PHE A 294 7.94 18.75 -10.88
CA PHE A 294 9.23 18.44 -11.48
C PHE A 294 9.94 19.72 -11.95
N ARG A 295 11.20 19.89 -11.54
CA ARG A 295 12.05 21.02 -11.95
C ARG A 295 13.34 20.53 -12.61
N HIS A 296 13.43 20.66 -13.91
CA HIS A 296 14.59 20.24 -14.70
C HIS A 296 15.92 20.86 -14.19
N SER A 297 15.92 22.13 -13.85
CA SER A 297 17.11 22.81 -13.34
C SER A 297 17.63 22.23 -12.04
N GLN A 298 16.73 21.84 -11.11
CA GLN A 298 17.12 21.22 -9.86
C GLN A 298 17.73 19.83 -10.09
N LEU A 299 17.12 19.02 -10.96
CA LEU A 299 17.66 17.72 -11.33
C LEU A 299 19.04 17.86 -11.96
N SER A 300 19.21 18.79 -12.92
CA SER A 300 20.49 19.04 -13.60
C SER A 300 21.58 19.46 -12.61
N THR A 301 21.26 20.38 -11.70
CA THR A 301 22.19 20.80 -10.63
C THR A 301 22.55 19.66 -9.70
N GLN A 302 21.58 18.79 -9.35
CA GLN A 302 21.84 17.63 -8.50
C GLN A 302 22.75 16.60 -9.20
N ILE A 303 22.58 16.40 -10.50
CA ILE A 303 23.46 15.53 -11.31
C ILE A 303 24.88 16.09 -11.33
N ASP A 304 25.05 17.38 -11.65
CA ASP A 304 26.36 18.02 -11.70
C ASP A 304 27.06 17.99 -10.33
N GLY A 305 26.30 18.08 -9.24
CA GLY A 305 26.83 18.01 -7.87
C GLY A 305 27.13 16.60 -7.35
N THR A 306 26.88 15.55 -8.13
CA THR A 306 27.04 14.15 -7.68
C THR A 306 28.52 13.82 -7.42
N GLU A 307 29.43 14.32 -8.26
CA GLU A 307 30.86 14.09 -8.14
C GLU A 307 31.63 15.23 -8.81
N THR A 308 32.76 15.61 -8.22
CA THR A 308 33.55 16.80 -8.62
C THR A 308 34.20 16.71 -10.00
N SER A 309 34.36 15.51 -10.53
CA SER A 309 34.90 15.28 -11.89
C SER A 309 33.86 15.52 -13.00
N LEU A 310 32.55 15.59 -12.66
CA LEU A 310 31.52 15.87 -13.64
C LEU A 310 31.61 17.32 -14.10
N LEU A 311 31.75 17.53 -15.41
CA LEU A 311 31.92 18.84 -16.00
C LEU A 311 30.60 19.45 -16.52
N SER A 312 29.71 18.63 -17.02
CA SER A 312 28.42 19.05 -17.53
C SER A 312 27.51 17.85 -17.79
N ASN A 313 26.21 18.07 -17.77
CA ASN A 313 25.23 17.09 -18.22
C ASN A 313 24.32 17.66 -19.33
N ILE A 314 23.82 16.77 -20.18
CA ILE A 314 22.73 17.03 -21.13
C ILE A 314 21.63 16.05 -20.81
N THR A 315 20.57 16.57 -20.19
CA THR A 315 19.44 15.75 -19.70
C THR A 315 18.21 16.02 -20.57
N ASN A 316 17.77 14.99 -21.29
CA ASN A 316 16.54 15.02 -22.07
C ASN A 316 15.42 14.33 -21.28
N ILE A 317 14.24 14.92 -21.33
CA ILE A 317 13.08 14.47 -20.59
C ILE A 317 11.94 14.18 -21.56
N LYS A 318 11.30 13.02 -21.35
CA LYS A 318 10.03 12.66 -21.98
C LYS A 318 9.03 12.29 -20.89
N LEU A 319 7.77 12.61 -21.11
CA LEU A 319 6.67 12.25 -20.22
C LEU A 319 5.93 11.03 -20.79
N ARG A 320 5.51 10.11 -19.92
CA ARG A 320 4.76 8.94 -20.30
C ARG A 320 3.57 8.75 -19.36
N LYS A 321 2.38 8.52 -19.91
CA LYS A 321 1.20 8.00 -19.21
C LYS A 321 0.90 6.61 -19.71
N ASN A 322 0.63 5.69 -18.80
CA ASN A 322 0.13 4.36 -19.13
C ASN A 322 -1.40 4.41 -19.13
N TYR A 323 -2.01 3.91 -20.18
CA TYR A 323 -3.44 3.76 -20.29
C TYR A 323 -3.78 2.29 -20.57
N ILE A 324 -4.74 1.75 -19.80
CA ILE A 324 -5.25 0.40 -20.00
C ILE A 324 -6.63 0.53 -20.65
N THR A 325 -6.75 0.05 -21.89
CA THR A 325 -8.02 0.04 -22.60
C THR A 325 -8.98 -0.99 -21.99
N VAL A 326 -10.20 -0.58 -21.73
CA VAL A 326 -11.30 -1.51 -21.44
C VAL A 326 -11.92 -1.95 -22.77
N VAL A 327 -11.82 -3.24 -23.07
CA VAL A 327 -12.39 -3.81 -24.31
C VAL A 327 -13.76 -4.38 -23.97
N ASP A 328 -14.79 -3.56 -24.07
CA ASP A 328 -16.19 -3.92 -23.77
C ASP A 328 -17.11 -3.86 -25.02
N GLY A 329 -16.51 -3.61 -26.20
CA GLY A 329 -17.23 -3.46 -27.46
C GLY A 329 -17.90 -2.10 -27.67
N THR A 330 -17.75 -1.16 -26.74
CA THR A 330 -18.26 0.20 -26.84
C THR A 330 -17.16 1.20 -27.21
N ALA A 331 -17.50 2.24 -27.95
CA ALA A 331 -16.56 3.34 -28.22
C ALA A 331 -16.42 4.20 -26.97
N SER A 332 -15.18 4.37 -26.49
CA SER A 332 -14.87 5.23 -25.35
C SER A 332 -14.03 6.43 -25.77
N SER A 333 -14.27 7.58 -25.15
CA SER A 333 -13.46 8.78 -25.30
C SER A 333 -12.43 8.86 -24.18
N ILE A 334 -11.19 9.15 -24.51
CA ILE A 334 -10.09 9.25 -23.55
C ILE A 334 -9.54 10.67 -23.61
N SER A 335 -9.35 11.28 -22.45
CA SER A 335 -8.60 12.52 -22.32
C SER A 335 -7.25 12.22 -21.64
N LEU A 336 -6.16 12.57 -22.30
CA LEU A 336 -4.79 12.42 -21.77
C LEU A 336 -4.22 13.80 -21.49
N ASP A 337 -4.16 14.18 -20.23
CA ASP A 337 -3.53 15.42 -19.80
C ASP A 337 -2.16 15.12 -19.19
N PHE A 338 -1.11 15.77 -19.72
CA PHE A 338 0.25 15.67 -19.18
C PHE A 338 0.56 16.77 -18.15
N GLY A 339 -0.40 17.62 -17.82
CA GLY A 339 -0.23 18.73 -16.89
C GLY A 339 0.75 19.82 -17.38
N ASN A 340 1.14 19.76 -18.65
CA ASN A 340 2.08 20.70 -19.27
C ASN A 340 1.78 20.87 -20.76
N SER A 341 2.09 22.06 -21.28
CA SER A 341 1.96 22.31 -22.72
C SER A 341 2.91 21.41 -23.52
N LEU A 342 2.43 20.89 -24.64
CA LEU A 342 3.27 20.11 -25.54
C LEU A 342 4.38 20.99 -26.14
N TYR A 343 5.58 20.41 -26.25
CA TYR A 343 6.69 21.09 -26.88
C TYR A 343 6.45 21.23 -28.38
N ASN A 344 6.24 22.46 -28.83
CA ASN A 344 6.10 22.79 -30.25
C ASN A 344 7.02 23.97 -30.56
N PRO A 345 8.29 23.72 -30.98
CA PRO A 345 9.31 24.72 -31.07
C PRO A 345 9.03 25.75 -32.17
N HIS A 346 8.41 25.37 -33.30
CA HIS A 346 7.98 26.23 -34.38
C HIS A 346 7.17 25.45 -35.44
N SER A 347 6.39 26.15 -36.23
CA SER A 347 5.61 25.54 -37.30
C SER A 347 6.54 24.89 -38.34
N GLY A 348 6.20 23.67 -38.73
CA GLY A 348 7.01 22.89 -39.71
C GLY A 348 8.07 22.00 -39.07
N HIS A 349 8.30 22.05 -37.78
CA HIS A 349 9.28 21.18 -37.11
C HIS A 349 8.92 19.69 -37.17
N ASN A 350 7.63 19.37 -37.18
CA ASN A 350 7.12 18.02 -37.22
C ASN A 350 6.64 17.54 -38.59
N ASN A 351 6.92 18.31 -39.67
CA ASN A 351 6.43 18.04 -41.03
C ASN A 351 7.07 16.80 -41.68
N LEU A 352 8.09 16.20 -41.09
CA LEU A 352 8.85 15.09 -41.64
C LEU A 352 8.67 13.75 -40.92
N GLY A 353 7.51 13.53 -40.31
CA GLY A 353 7.12 12.17 -39.90
C GLY A 353 7.32 11.80 -38.46
N GLY A 354 7.42 12.74 -37.56
CA GLY A 354 7.43 12.44 -36.12
C GLY A 354 6.81 13.53 -35.28
N GLY A 355 5.67 13.28 -34.69
CA GLY A 355 5.04 14.19 -33.75
C GLY A 355 5.74 14.22 -32.39
N VAL A 356 5.25 15.09 -31.51
CA VAL A 356 5.69 15.22 -30.13
C VAL A 356 5.10 14.08 -29.27
N ILE A 357 3.90 13.60 -29.66
CA ILE A 357 3.19 12.52 -29.03
C ILE A 357 3.39 11.23 -29.82
N THR A 358 3.76 10.15 -29.12
CA THR A 358 3.84 8.81 -29.68
C THR A 358 3.28 7.78 -28.71
N SER A 359 2.69 6.70 -29.22
CA SER A 359 2.24 5.56 -28.39
C SER A 359 3.24 4.40 -28.42
N SER A 360 3.08 3.47 -27.49
CA SER A 360 3.58 2.10 -27.65
C SER A 360 2.78 1.37 -28.72
N GLY A 361 3.32 0.25 -29.23
CA GLY A 361 2.61 -0.60 -30.17
C GLY A 361 1.39 -1.27 -29.54
N PHE A 362 0.34 -1.46 -30.34
CA PHE A 362 -0.87 -2.16 -29.96
C PHE A 362 -1.43 -3.00 -31.11
N PHE A 363 -2.20 -4.03 -30.78
CA PHE A 363 -2.84 -4.90 -31.77
C PHE A 363 -4.34 -4.61 -31.84
N ILE A 364 -4.90 -4.72 -33.04
CA ILE A 364 -6.35 -4.65 -33.25
C ILE A 364 -6.86 -6.07 -33.45
N SER A 365 -7.99 -6.41 -32.82
CA SER A 365 -8.59 -7.73 -32.95
C SER A 365 -8.88 -8.04 -34.41
N GLY A 366 -8.37 -9.19 -34.89
CA GLY A 366 -8.52 -9.63 -36.29
C GLY A 366 -7.42 -9.11 -37.24
N ASP A 367 -6.45 -8.37 -36.76
CA ASP A 367 -5.31 -7.89 -37.55
C ASP A 367 -3.99 -8.27 -36.87
N SER A 368 -3.02 -8.73 -37.66
CA SER A 368 -1.69 -9.15 -37.18
C SER A 368 -0.68 -8.01 -37.10
N ASN A 369 -1.03 -6.83 -37.62
CA ASN A 369 -0.13 -5.67 -37.62
C ASN A 369 -0.02 -5.04 -36.26
N ASN A 370 1.20 -4.60 -35.91
CA ASN A 370 1.44 -3.81 -34.72
C ASN A 370 1.28 -2.32 -35.07
N TYR A 371 0.24 -1.71 -34.50
CA TYR A 371 -0.11 -0.33 -34.75
C TYR A 371 0.47 0.62 -33.72
N PHE A 372 0.66 1.87 -34.12
CA PHE A 372 1.13 2.96 -33.27
C PHE A 372 0.29 4.20 -33.53
N PHE A 373 0.21 5.07 -32.54
CA PHE A 373 -0.28 6.43 -32.70
C PHE A 373 0.87 7.42 -32.67
N ASP A 374 0.82 8.45 -33.53
CA ASP A 374 1.62 9.66 -33.43
C ASP A 374 0.77 10.89 -33.75
N ASP A 375 1.27 12.08 -33.44
CA ASP A 375 0.65 13.31 -33.90
C ASP A 375 1.28 13.78 -35.21
N ASP A 376 0.51 14.55 -36.00
CA ASP A 376 0.97 15.12 -37.27
C ASP A 376 1.60 16.52 -37.13
N GLY A 377 1.74 17.02 -35.90
CA GLY A 377 2.24 18.36 -35.57
C GLY A 377 1.27 19.50 -35.84
N ILE A 378 0.05 19.22 -36.30
CA ILE A 378 -0.99 20.21 -36.61
C ILE A 378 -2.30 19.94 -35.88
N GLY A 379 -2.27 19.04 -34.87
CA GLY A 379 -3.37 18.80 -33.97
C GLY A 379 -4.18 17.52 -34.23
N ASN A 380 -3.76 16.65 -35.15
CA ASN A 380 -4.43 15.37 -35.36
C ASN A 380 -3.56 14.20 -34.91
N ILE A 381 -4.20 13.12 -34.48
CA ILE A 381 -3.55 11.85 -34.16
C ILE A 381 -3.71 10.89 -35.33
N ARG A 382 -2.60 10.33 -35.80
CA ARG A 382 -2.55 9.33 -36.86
C ARG A 382 -2.32 7.95 -36.28
N ARG A 383 -2.94 6.95 -36.90
CA ARG A 383 -2.65 5.53 -36.65
C ARG A 383 -1.82 5.00 -37.84
N TYR A 384 -0.70 4.39 -37.56
CA TYR A 384 0.15 3.77 -38.56
C TYR A 384 0.68 2.42 -38.10
N TYR A 385 1.22 1.65 -39.01
CA TYR A 385 2.00 0.45 -38.75
C TYR A 385 3.26 0.45 -39.57
N LEU A 386 4.31 -0.19 -39.05
CA LEU A 386 5.57 -0.32 -39.80
C LEU A 386 5.48 -1.51 -40.75
N ASN A 387 5.41 -1.25 -42.04
CA ASN A 387 5.63 -2.27 -43.05
C ASN A 387 7.10 -2.64 -43.04
N GLY A 388 7.47 -3.89 -42.80
CA GLY A 388 8.84 -4.38 -42.63
C GLY A 388 9.77 -4.21 -43.83
N SER A 389 9.70 -3.08 -44.49
CA SER A 389 10.66 -2.61 -45.51
C SER A 389 11.40 -1.43 -44.90
N THR A 390 12.66 -1.65 -44.56
CA THR A 390 13.65 -0.62 -44.26
C THR A 390 13.65 0.48 -45.28
#